data_8f1c576ec8a1bcd5ce0d9fb5af599f3d
#
_entry.id   8f1c576ec8a1bcd5ce0d9fb5af599f3d
#
_cell.length_a   1.000
_cell.length_b   1.000
_cell.length_c   1.000
_cell.angle_alpha   90.00
_cell.angle_beta   90.00
_cell.angle_gamma   90.00
#
_symmetry.space_group_name_H-M   'P 1'
#
loop_
_entity.id
_entity.type
_entity.pdbx_description
1 polymer ?
#
loop_
_entity_poly.entity_id
_entity_poly.type
_entity_poly.pdbx_seq_one_letter_code
_entity_poly.pdbx_strand_id
1 'polypeptide(L)'
;MLKAYRDHVAERAALGIPPLPLDAKQVAELIELIKSPPKGEEAFLVDLLTHRVPPGVDDAAKVKASFLAAVAHGDLNVALVSKTKATELLGTMVGGYNVKPLIDLLDDKDVAAVAAEGLKKTLLMFDAFHDVAEKAKAGNAKAKEVMHSWADAEWFTSRPEVPKSITVTVFKVPGETNTDDLSPAPDAWSRPDIPMHYLAMLKNTRPDAAFKPEQDGVRGPIQFIEDLKKKGHLVAYVGDVVGTGSSRKSATNSVIWATGQDIPFVPNKRFGGVTLGGKIAPIFFNTQEDSGSLPIEVDVNKLEMGDVIEVLPYDGKITKNGATLAEFALKSEVLLDEVRAGGRINLIIGRSLTGKAREFLKLPASTAFRLPQAPKDSGKGFTLAQKMVGRACGL
;
A
#
# COMPACT_ATOMS: atom_id res chain seq x y z
N MET A 1 9.90 27.25 9.43
CA MET A 1 9.53 25.87 9.09
C MET A 1 10.54 24.85 9.61
N LEU A 2 11.86 24.85 9.25
CA LEU A 2 12.82 23.78 9.57
C LEU A 2 12.98 23.46 11.05
N LYS A 3 13.13 24.51 11.91
CA LYS A 3 13.25 24.28 13.36
C LYS A 3 12.01 23.59 13.91
N ALA A 4 10.83 24.10 13.63
CA ALA A 4 9.58 23.52 14.11
C ALA A 4 9.38 22.07 13.62
N TYR A 5 9.79 21.78 12.39
CA TYR A 5 9.74 20.41 11.87
C TYR A 5 10.73 19.49 12.62
N ARG A 6 11.95 19.93 12.89
CA ARG A 6 12.93 19.14 13.67
C ARG A 6 12.47 18.91 15.11
N ASP A 7 11.88 19.91 15.74
CA ASP A 7 11.29 19.76 17.09
C ASP A 7 10.18 18.71 17.06
N HIS A 8 9.29 18.75 16.05
CA HIS A 8 8.25 17.76 15.84
C HIS A 8 8.83 16.35 15.56
N VAL A 9 9.90 16.23 14.78
CA VAL A 9 10.60 14.95 14.56
C VAL A 9 11.08 14.37 15.89
N ALA A 10 11.67 15.19 16.76
CA ALA A 10 12.17 14.75 18.07
C ALA A 10 11.03 14.30 19.00
N GLU A 11 9.93 15.04 19.05
CA GLU A 11 8.73 14.66 19.82
C GLU A 11 8.17 13.31 19.38
N ARG A 12 8.06 13.10 18.07
CA ARG A 12 7.55 11.85 17.51
C ARG A 12 8.51 10.67 17.70
N ALA A 13 9.81 10.92 17.58
CA ALA A 13 10.84 9.92 17.81
C ALA A 13 10.84 9.42 19.26
N ALA A 14 10.53 10.27 20.24
CA ALA A 14 10.36 9.87 21.63
C ALA A 14 9.19 8.87 21.83
N LEU A 15 8.20 8.87 20.93
CA LEU A 15 7.11 7.90 20.90
C LEU A 15 7.41 6.68 20.01
N GLY A 16 8.58 6.61 19.36
CA GLY A 16 8.93 5.54 18.43
C GLY A 16 8.18 5.57 17.10
N ILE A 17 7.65 6.73 16.70
CA ILE A 17 6.85 6.88 15.48
C ILE A 17 7.41 7.99 14.58
N PRO A 18 7.18 7.91 13.24
CA PRO A 18 7.66 8.92 12.32
C PRO A 18 6.92 10.27 12.49
N PRO A 19 7.53 11.39 12.08
CA PRO A 19 6.86 12.69 12.04
C PRO A 19 5.64 12.64 11.13
N LEU A 20 4.70 13.57 11.34
CA LEU A 20 3.59 13.75 10.42
C LEU A 20 4.08 14.11 9.02
N PRO A 21 3.37 13.72 7.96
CA PRO A 21 3.60 14.28 6.62
C PRO A 21 3.43 15.80 6.63
N LEU A 22 4.12 16.46 5.70
CA LEU A 22 3.99 17.91 5.52
C LEU A 22 2.60 18.26 4.98
N ASP A 23 1.98 19.26 5.57
CA ASP A 23 0.77 19.86 5.05
C ASP A 23 1.03 20.84 3.88
N ALA A 24 -0.04 21.34 3.25
CA ALA A 24 0.07 22.22 2.09
C ALA A 24 0.84 23.52 2.40
N LYS A 25 0.65 24.09 3.60
CA LYS A 25 1.37 25.31 4.04
C LYS A 25 2.85 25.02 4.22
N GLN A 26 3.19 23.93 4.88
CA GLN A 26 4.58 23.52 5.09
C GLN A 26 5.28 23.20 3.76
N VAL A 27 4.57 22.59 2.79
CA VAL A 27 5.13 22.35 1.45
C VAL A 27 5.35 23.67 0.71
N ALA A 28 4.47 24.66 0.81
CA ALA A 28 4.70 25.96 0.24
C ALA A 28 5.94 26.66 0.85
N GLU A 29 6.08 26.62 2.18
CA GLU A 29 7.27 27.14 2.87
C GLU A 29 8.55 26.39 2.46
N LEU A 30 8.48 25.06 2.30
CA LEU A 30 9.59 24.22 1.81
C LEU A 30 10.04 24.63 0.40
N ILE A 31 9.09 24.92 -0.49
CA ILE A 31 9.37 25.36 -1.86
C ILE A 31 10.14 26.70 -1.85
N GLU A 32 9.75 27.66 -1.01
CA GLU A 32 10.50 28.91 -0.88
C GLU A 32 11.94 28.68 -0.39
N LEU A 33 12.13 27.74 0.53
CA LEU A 33 13.48 27.35 0.97
C LEU A 33 14.28 26.64 -0.14
N ILE A 34 13.63 25.85 -0.99
CA ILE A 34 14.28 25.20 -2.15
C ILE A 34 14.72 26.24 -3.20
N LYS A 35 13.96 27.31 -3.39
CA LYS A 35 14.34 28.43 -4.28
C LYS A 35 15.56 29.21 -3.78
N SER A 36 15.71 29.33 -2.45
CA SER A 36 16.81 30.04 -1.80
C SER A 36 17.28 29.23 -0.57
N PRO A 37 18.05 28.17 -0.79
CA PRO A 37 18.39 27.23 0.28
C PRO A 37 19.36 27.84 1.28
N PRO A 38 19.10 27.69 2.59
CA PRO A 38 20.09 27.97 3.60
C PRO A 38 21.29 27.03 3.43
N LYS A 39 22.48 27.54 3.62
CA LYS A 39 23.71 26.76 3.46
C LYS A 39 23.72 25.54 4.38
N GLY A 40 23.95 24.37 3.80
CA GLY A 40 24.02 23.08 4.50
C GLY A 40 22.68 22.40 4.70
N GLU A 41 21.55 22.98 4.22
CA GLU A 41 20.22 22.36 4.31
C GLU A 41 19.76 21.70 2.99
N GLU A 42 20.54 21.80 1.94
CA GLU A 42 20.15 21.45 0.57
C GLU A 42 19.65 20.00 0.47
N ALA A 43 20.41 19.05 1.01
CA ALA A 43 20.05 17.64 0.97
C ALA A 43 18.78 17.35 1.78
N PHE A 44 18.61 17.99 2.95
CA PHE A 44 17.46 17.83 3.80
C PHE A 44 16.18 18.38 3.16
N LEU A 45 16.26 19.53 2.48
CA LEU A 45 15.11 20.10 1.76
C LEU A 45 14.63 19.18 0.63
N VAL A 46 15.56 18.58 -0.13
CA VAL A 46 15.23 17.61 -1.20
C VAL A 46 14.65 16.33 -0.62
N ASP A 47 15.16 15.86 0.52
CA ASP A 47 14.62 14.69 1.21
C ASP A 47 13.17 14.92 1.68
N LEU A 48 12.89 16.07 2.30
CA LEU A 48 11.54 16.44 2.71
C LEU A 48 10.57 16.48 1.51
N LEU A 49 10.96 17.12 0.42
CA LEU A 49 10.16 17.17 -0.80
C LEU A 49 9.90 15.79 -1.37
N THR A 50 10.88 14.90 -1.30
CA THR A 50 10.82 13.55 -1.86
C THR A 50 9.95 12.62 -1.03
N HIS A 51 10.17 12.58 0.30
CA HIS A 51 9.67 11.51 1.16
C HIS A 51 8.61 11.94 2.16
N ARG A 52 8.41 13.24 2.39
CA ARG A 52 7.52 13.70 3.48
C ARG A 52 6.25 14.38 3.02
N VAL A 53 6.00 14.47 1.72
CA VAL A 53 4.77 15.06 1.16
C VAL A 53 3.80 13.92 0.78
N PRO A 54 2.55 13.92 1.28
CA PRO A 54 1.54 12.95 0.88
C PRO A 54 1.30 13.00 -0.63
N PRO A 55 1.13 11.87 -1.32
CA PRO A 55 0.83 11.84 -2.75
C PRO A 55 -0.68 11.87 -3.02
N GLY A 56 -1.05 11.71 -4.30
CA GLY A 56 -2.43 11.56 -4.75
C GLY A 56 -3.18 12.90 -4.83
N VAL A 57 -4.31 13.00 -4.15
CA VAL A 57 -5.22 14.14 -4.19
C VAL A 57 -5.21 14.99 -2.92
N ASP A 58 -4.22 14.80 -2.06
CA ASP A 58 -3.98 15.65 -0.90
C ASP A 58 -3.64 17.08 -1.30
N ASP A 59 -4.04 18.08 -0.51
CA ASP A 59 -3.73 19.49 -0.81
C ASP A 59 -2.23 19.74 -0.87
N ALA A 60 -1.43 19.08 -0.04
CA ALA A 60 0.03 19.14 -0.09
C ALA A 60 0.57 18.56 -1.39
N ALA A 61 -0.03 17.48 -1.91
CA ALA A 61 0.31 16.92 -3.21
C ALA A 61 0.05 17.90 -4.35
N LYS A 62 -1.03 18.70 -4.28
CA LYS A 62 -1.33 19.72 -5.26
C LYS A 62 -0.22 20.77 -5.33
N VAL A 63 0.22 21.27 -4.18
CA VAL A 63 1.32 22.27 -4.09
C VAL A 63 2.62 21.68 -4.63
N LYS A 64 2.98 20.45 -4.22
CA LYS A 64 4.16 19.74 -4.72
C LYS A 64 4.11 19.54 -6.24
N ALA A 65 2.99 19.04 -6.77
CA ALA A 65 2.84 18.77 -8.20
C ALA A 65 2.94 20.06 -9.03
N SER A 66 2.33 21.16 -8.58
CA SER A 66 2.41 22.45 -9.27
C SER A 66 3.84 22.97 -9.35
N PHE A 67 4.60 22.88 -8.24
CA PHE A 67 6.01 23.26 -8.22
C PHE A 67 6.85 22.37 -9.16
N LEU A 68 6.71 21.05 -9.05
CA LEU A 68 7.46 20.12 -9.88
C LEU A 68 7.12 20.27 -11.37
N ALA A 69 5.86 20.52 -11.71
CA ALA A 69 5.43 20.78 -13.08
C ALA A 69 6.10 22.04 -13.65
N ALA A 70 6.11 23.16 -12.90
CA ALA A 70 6.76 24.40 -13.32
C ALA A 70 8.27 24.20 -13.57
N VAL A 71 8.96 23.41 -12.72
CA VAL A 71 10.37 23.08 -12.93
C VAL A 71 10.55 22.15 -14.14
N ALA A 72 9.70 21.13 -14.28
CA ALA A 72 9.79 20.16 -15.37
C ALA A 72 9.49 20.77 -16.74
N HIS A 73 8.59 21.75 -16.83
CA HIS A 73 8.32 22.50 -18.06
C HIS A 73 9.39 23.58 -18.37
N GLY A 74 10.21 23.93 -17.37
CA GLY A 74 11.23 24.97 -17.51
C GLY A 74 10.73 26.39 -17.22
N ASP A 75 9.50 26.52 -16.69
CA ASP A 75 8.91 27.80 -16.27
C ASP A 75 9.58 28.35 -14.99
N LEU A 76 10.17 27.46 -14.22
CA LEU A 76 10.91 27.76 -13.00
C LEU A 76 12.26 27.04 -12.99
N ASN A 77 13.34 27.77 -12.73
CA ASN A 77 14.66 27.19 -12.58
C ASN A 77 15.13 27.31 -11.13
N VAL A 78 15.46 26.18 -10.52
CA VAL A 78 15.96 26.09 -9.13
C VAL A 78 17.19 25.17 -9.09
N ALA A 79 18.20 25.56 -8.33
CA ALA A 79 19.48 24.85 -8.30
C ALA A 79 19.36 23.40 -7.73
N LEU A 80 18.46 23.17 -6.78
CA LEU A 80 18.35 21.88 -6.07
C LEU A 80 17.53 20.83 -6.82
N VAL A 81 16.68 21.23 -7.76
CA VAL A 81 15.76 20.32 -8.45
C VAL A 81 15.87 20.56 -9.94
N SER A 82 16.58 19.69 -10.64
CA SER A 82 16.70 19.74 -12.11
C SER A 82 15.35 19.38 -12.77
N LYS A 83 15.20 19.74 -14.04
CA LYS A 83 14.07 19.35 -14.90
C LYS A 83 13.80 17.83 -14.87
N THR A 84 14.86 17.04 -15.01
CA THR A 84 14.79 15.57 -14.92
C THR A 84 14.33 15.11 -13.54
N LYS A 85 14.91 15.67 -12.47
CA LYS A 85 14.56 15.34 -11.09
C LYS A 85 13.11 15.68 -10.76
N ALA A 86 12.62 16.81 -11.22
CA ALA A 86 11.22 17.21 -11.06
C ALA A 86 10.27 16.21 -11.74
N THR A 87 10.60 15.77 -12.97
CA THR A 87 9.82 14.79 -13.72
C THR A 87 9.84 13.42 -13.04
N GLU A 88 10.99 12.96 -12.52
CA GLU A 88 11.10 11.75 -11.71
C GLU A 88 10.17 11.80 -10.48
N LEU A 89 10.21 12.91 -9.74
CA LEU A 89 9.40 13.09 -8.54
C LEU A 89 7.89 13.14 -8.86
N LEU A 90 7.48 13.73 -9.99
CA LEU A 90 6.11 13.64 -10.48
C LEU A 90 5.71 12.16 -10.69
N GLY A 91 6.60 11.32 -11.25
CA GLY A 91 6.37 9.90 -11.45
C GLY A 91 6.17 9.08 -10.17
N THR A 92 6.54 9.60 -9.00
CA THR A 92 6.38 8.93 -7.70
C THR A 92 5.03 9.20 -7.01
N MET A 93 4.18 10.08 -7.56
CA MET A 93 3.00 10.62 -6.86
C MET A 93 1.73 9.77 -6.99
N VAL A 94 1.79 8.58 -7.56
CA VAL A 94 0.75 7.53 -7.64
C VAL A 94 -0.59 7.93 -8.27
N GLY A 95 -0.69 9.04 -8.97
CA GLY A 95 -1.90 9.54 -9.60
C GLY A 95 -2.40 10.88 -9.01
N GLY A 96 -3.48 11.42 -9.55
CA GLY A 96 -4.01 12.71 -9.16
C GLY A 96 -3.31 13.88 -9.88
N TYR A 97 -2.77 14.85 -9.12
CA TYR A 97 -2.24 16.10 -9.66
C TYR A 97 -0.99 15.96 -10.55
N ASN A 98 -0.30 14.81 -10.51
CA ASN A 98 0.88 14.55 -11.34
C ASN A 98 0.56 14.02 -12.74
N VAL A 99 -0.66 13.51 -12.97
CA VAL A 99 -1.01 12.79 -14.22
C VAL A 99 -0.92 13.71 -15.43
N LYS A 100 -1.64 14.84 -15.38
CA LYS A 100 -1.64 15.77 -16.52
C LYS A 100 -0.23 16.34 -16.82
N PRO A 101 0.56 16.83 -15.87
CA PRO A 101 1.95 17.25 -16.13
C PRO A 101 2.79 16.17 -16.81
N LEU A 102 2.72 14.91 -16.36
CA LEU A 102 3.46 13.82 -17.00
C LEU A 102 3.01 13.57 -18.45
N ILE A 103 1.71 13.66 -18.74
CA ILE A 103 1.19 13.53 -20.11
C ILE A 103 1.68 14.67 -20.99
N ASP A 104 1.66 15.90 -20.50
CA ASP A 104 2.13 17.08 -21.24
C ASP A 104 3.65 16.96 -21.56
N LEU A 105 4.42 16.44 -20.62
CA LEU A 105 5.88 16.22 -20.76
C LEU A 105 6.25 15.10 -21.74
N LEU A 106 5.30 14.29 -22.23
CA LEU A 106 5.56 13.30 -23.31
C LEU A 106 5.99 13.95 -24.64
N ASP A 107 5.71 15.25 -24.82
CA ASP A 107 6.14 16.03 -25.99
C ASP A 107 7.49 16.76 -25.76
N ASP A 108 8.02 16.73 -24.57
CA ASP A 108 9.27 17.40 -24.21
C ASP A 108 10.49 16.52 -24.54
N LYS A 109 11.36 17.00 -25.43
CA LYS A 109 12.53 16.23 -25.92
C LYS A 109 13.53 15.83 -24.84
N ASP A 110 13.60 16.57 -23.72
CA ASP A 110 14.61 16.37 -22.69
C ASP A 110 14.14 15.36 -21.63
N VAL A 111 12.83 15.34 -21.32
CA VAL A 111 12.28 14.54 -20.21
C VAL A 111 11.14 13.59 -20.59
N ALA A 112 10.76 13.53 -21.87
CA ALA A 112 9.67 12.63 -22.32
C ALA A 112 9.90 11.18 -21.92
N ALA A 113 11.14 10.68 -21.93
CA ALA A 113 11.45 9.33 -21.51
C ALA A 113 11.19 9.13 -20.01
N VAL A 114 11.54 10.10 -19.18
CA VAL A 114 11.32 10.06 -17.74
C VAL A 114 9.83 10.18 -17.41
N ALA A 115 9.11 11.04 -18.12
CA ALA A 115 7.66 11.17 -18.00
C ALA A 115 6.93 9.86 -18.36
N ALA A 116 7.36 9.20 -19.44
CA ALA A 116 6.84 7.90 -19.84
C ALA A 116 7.05 6.83 -18.75
N GLU A 117 8.24 6.75 -18.16
CA GLU A 117 8.51 5.83 -17.04
C GLU A 117 7.62 6.11 -15.81
N GLY A 118 7.30 7.36 -15.53
CA GLY A 118 6.32 7.71 -14.50
C GLY A 118 4.92 7.23 -14.82
N LEU A 119 4.45 7.46 -16.07
CA LEU A 119 3.12 7.04 -16.52
C LEU A 119 2.96 5.53 -16.58
N LYS A 120 3.97 4.77 -17.01
CA LYS A 120 3.95 3.30 -17.04
C LYS A 120 3.59 2.69 -15.68
N LYS A 121 3.97 3.36 -14.58
CA LYS A 121 3.73 2.91 -13.18
C LYS A 121 2.49 3.52 -12.56
N THR A 122 1.86 4.51 -13.20
CA THR A 122 0.68 5.21 -12.68
C THR A 122 -0.58 4.47 -13.10
N LEU A 123 -1.30 3.90 -12.12
CA LEU A 123 -2.54 3.13 -12.37
C LEU A 123 -3.78 4.02 -12.40
N LEU A 124 -3.81 5.09 -11.61
CA LEU A 124 -4.97 5.97 -11.44
C LEU A 124 -5.09 6.97 -12.58
N MET A 125 -5.21 6.45 -13.81
CA MET A 125 -5.31 7.24 -15.04
C MET A 125 -6.73 7.70 -15.33
N PHE A 126 -7.72 6.88 -15.03
CA PHE A 126 -9.13 7.14 -15.31
C PHE A 126 -9.36 7.70 -16.74
N ASP A 127 -9.96 8.89 -16.86
CA ASP A 127 -10.23 9.52 -18.16
C ASP A 127 -8.97 10.02 -18.87
N ALA A 128 -7.89 10.31 -18.10
CA ALA A 128 -6.61 10.72 -18.66
C ALA A 128 -5.93 9.63 -19.52
N PHE A 129 -6.41 8.37 -19.45
CA PHE A 129 -6.05 7.34 -20.41
C PHE A 129 -6.26 7.79 -21.87
N HIS A 130 -7.34 8.51 -22.14
CA HIS A 130 -7.67 8.98 -23.48
C HIS A 130 -6.68 10.02 -23.98
N ASP A 131 -6.14 10.87 -23.11
CA ASP A 131 -5.12 11.87 -23.48
C ASP A 131 -3.83 11.20 -23.96
N VAL A 132 -3.39 10.12 -23.29
CA VAL A 132 -2.23 9.33 -23.72
C VAL A 132 -2.53 8.60 -25.03
N ALA A 133 -3.74 8.05 -25.19
CA ALA A 133 -4.19 7.37 -26.40
C ALA A 133 -4.22 8.32 -27.61
N GLU A 134 -4.70 9.56 -27.44
CA GLU A 134 -4.69 10.60 -28.47
C GLU A 134 -3.26 10.95 -28.90
N LYS A 135 -2.34 11.16 -27.97
CA LYS A 135 -0.92 11.39 -28.29
C LYS A 135 -0.30 10.21 -29.03
N ALA A 136 -0.61 8.98 -28.63
CA ALA A 136 -0.13 7.77 -29.31
C ALA A 136 -0.67 7.67 -30.75
N LYS A 137 -1.96 7.99 -31.00
CA LYS A 137 -2.57 8.09 -32.34
C LYS A 137 -1.91 9.18 -33.18
N ALA A 138 -1.59 10.33 -32.56
CA ALA A 138 -0.92 11.44 -33.22
C ALA A 138 0.56 11.15 -33.56
N GLY A 139 1.09 10.01 -33.19
CA GLY A 139 2.43 9.57 -33.54
C GLY A 139 3.49 9.74 -32.45
N ASN A 140 3.14 10.27 -31.27
CA ASN A 140 4.09 10.41 -30.16
C ASN A 140 4.66 9.05 -29.75
N ALA A 141 5.98 8.85 -29.91
CA ALA A 141 6.65 7.58 -29.66
C ALA A 141 6.58 7.18 -28.18
N LYS A 142 6.71 8.15 -27.25
CA LYS A 142 6.69 7.87 -25.80
C LYS A 142 5.29 7.52 -25.30
N ALA A 143 4.25 8.14 -25.85
CA ALA A 143 2.86 7.74 -25.59
C ALA A 143 2.58 6.31 -26.08
N LYS A 144 3.13 5.91 -27.25
CA LYS A 144 3.05 4.51 -27.73
C LYS A 144 3.74 3.53 -26.79
N GLU A 145 4.95 3.87 -26.30
CA GLU A 145 5.67 3.05 -25.31
C GLU A 145 4.83 2.85 -24.03
N VAL A 146 4.19 3.90 -23.53
CA VAL A 146 3.31 3.84 -22.35
C VAL A 146 2.11 2.92 -22.63
N MET A 147 1.45 3.05 -23.79
CA MET A 147 0.31 2.20 -24.17
C MET A 147 0.70 0.72 -24.26
N HIS A 148 1.87 0.40 -24.81
CA HIS A 148 2.38 -0.97 -24.86
C HIS A 148 2.70 -1.50 -23.47
N SER A 149 3.37 -0.71 -22.63
CA SER A 149 3.67 -1.08 -21.23
C SER A 149 2.41 -1.44 -20.44
N TRP A 150 1.35 -0.62 -20.57
CA TRP A 150 0.05 -0.92 -19.95
C TRP A 150 -0.61 -2.17 -20.53
N ALA A 151 -0.56 -2.36 -21.84
CA ALA A 151 -1.11 -3.54 -22.51
C ALA A 151 -0.40 -4.84 -22.10
N ASP A 152 0.92 -4.78 -21.85
CA ASP A 152 1.74 -5.91 -21.41
C ASP A 152 1.70 -6.11 -19.89
N ALA A 153 0.91 -5.29 -19.19
CA ALA A 153 0.77 -5.33 -17.72
C ALA A 153 2.11 -5.20 -16.98
N GLU A 154 3.07 -4.41 -17.50
CA GLU A 154 4.38 -4.25 -16.87
C GLU A 154 4.29 -3.69 -15.45
N TRP A 155 3.30 -2.84 -15.15
CA TRP A 155 3.01 -2.35 -13.80
C TRP A 155 2.81 -3.48 -12.77
N PHE A 156 2.42 -4.68 -13.24
CA PHE A 156 2.18 -5.87 -12.43
C PHE A 156 3.32 -6.89 -12.60
N THR A 157 3.69 -7.23 -13.84
CA THR A 157 4.66 -8.29 -14.13
C THR A 157 6.09 -7.93 -13.72
N SER A 158 6.43 -6.63 -13.65
CA SER A 158 7.71 -6.15 -13.14
C SER A 158 7.85 -6.26 -11.61
N ARG A 159 6.75 -6.44 -10.89
CA ARG A 159 6.80 -6.68 -9.44
C ARG A 159 7.13 -8.14 -9.15
N PRO A 160 7.90 -8.42 -8.09
CA PRO A 160 8.19 -9.79 -7.72
C PRO A 160 6.90 -10.56 -7.41
N GLU A 161 6.88 -11.82 -7.72
CA GLU A 161 5.82 -12.72 -7.26
C GLU A 161 5.84 -12.85 -5.74
N VAL A 162 4.71 -13.27 -5.16
CA VAL A 162 4.68 -13.65 -3.75
C VAL A 162 5.73 -14.73 -3.50
N PRO A 163 6.59 -14.59 -2.49
CA PRO A 163 7.61 -15.60 -2.21
C PRO A 163 6.99 -16.99 -1.97
N LYS A 164 7.67 -18.04 -2.43
CA LYS A 164 7.24 -19.43 -2.17
C LYS A 164 7.28 -19.77 -0.68
N SER A 165 8.17 -19.14 0.08
CA SER A 165 8.26 -19.22 1.53
C SER A 165 8.39 -17.82 2.12
N ILE A 166 7.53 -17.51 3.09
CA ILE A 166 7.54 -16.24 3.83
C ILE A 166 7.87 -16.57 5.28
N THR A 167 9.09 -16.23 5.71
CA THR A 167 9.49 -16.40 7.11
C THR A 167 8.94 -15.26 7.95
N VAL A 168 8.22 -15.59 9.01
CA VAL A 168 7.62 -14.62 9.93
C VAL A 168 7.79 -15.03 11.38
N THR A 169 7.78 -14.02 12.27
CA THR A 169 7.71 -14.23 13.72
C THR A 169 6.26 -14.08 14.17
N VAL A 170 5.75 -15.04 14.92
CA VAL A 170 4.37 -15.08 15.40
C VAL A 170 4.16 -14.06 16.53
N PHE A 171 3.20 -13.15 16.36
CA PHE A 171 2.58 -12.36 17.42
C PHE A 171 1.16 -12.88 17.63
N LYS A 172 0.95 -13.69 18.66
CA LYS A 172 -0.32 -14.38 18.91
C LYS A 172 -1.18 -13.66 19.95
N VAL A 173 -2.42 -13.39 19.59
CA VAL A 173 -3.46 -12.90 20.49
C VAL A 173 -4.55 -13.96 20.57
N PRO A 174 -4.66 -14.73 21.67
CA PRO A 174 -5.64 -15.79 21.80
C PRO A 174 -7.06 -15.23 21.96
N GLY A 175 -8.03 -16.11 21.67
CA GLY A 175 -9.45 -15.78 21.74
C GLY A 175 -9.94 -14.88 20.61
N GLU A 176 -11.04 -14.20 20.82
CA GLU A 176 -11.58 -13.22 19.87
C GLU A 176 -10.89 -11.88 20.01
N THR A 177 -10.41 -11.33 18.88
CA THR A 177 -9.89 -9.96 18.78
C THR A 177 -10.81 -9.17 17.87
N ASN A 178 -11.55 -8.25 18.45
CA ASN A 178 -12.45 -7.38 17.71
C ASN A 178 -11.75 -6.09 17.22
N THR A 179 -12.44 -5.33 16.39
CA THR A 179 -11.87 -4.10 15.82
C THR A 179 -11.69 -2.98 16.85
N ASP A 180 -12.36 -3.03 18.00
CA ASP A 180 -12.14 -2.07 19.08
C ASP A 180 -10.91 -2.43 19.94
N ASP A 181 -10.50 -3.69 19.98
CA ASP A 181 -9.19 -4.08 20.52
C ASP A 181 -8.05 -3.53 19.66
N LEU A 182 -8.22 -3.59 18.33
CA LEU A 182 -7.19 -3.17 17.35
C LEU A 182 -7.22 -1.67 17.06
N SER A 183 -8.33 -1.00 17.29
CA SER A 183 -8.58 0.42 17.04
C SER A 183 -9.59 0.97 18.05
N PRO A 184 -9.16 1.18 19.31
CA PRO A 184 -10.06 1.57 20.39
C PRO A 184 -10.86 2.84 20.10
N ALA A 185 -12.15 2.83 20.40
CA ALA A 185 -13.05 3.97 20.19
C ALA A 185 -12.63 5.24 20.97
N PRO A 186 -12.12 5.17 22.22
CA PRO A 186 -11.62 6.36 22.93
C PRO A 186 -10.43 7.04 22.23
N ASP A 187 -9.68 6.31 21.41
CA ASP A 187 -8.53 6.82 20.66
C ASP A 187 -8.88 7.18 19.20
N ALA A 188 -10.17 7.23 18.84
CA ALA A 188 -10.62 7.47 17.46
C ALA A 188 -10.13 8.80 16.86
N TRP A 189 -9.81 9.79 17.70
CA TRP A 189 -9.24 11.07 17.29
C TRP A 189 -7.90 10.93 16.58
N SER A 190 -7.12 9.88 16.87
CA SER A 190 -5.82 9.62 16.27
C SER A 190 -5.87 8.81 14.97
N ARG A 191 -7.03 8.30 14.54
CA ARG A 191 -7.18 7.44 13.34
C ARG A 191 -6.62 8.02 12.05
N PRO A 192 -6.68 9.34 11.80
CA PRO A 192 -6.05 9.93 10.60
C PRO A 192 -4.52 9.80 10.60
N ASP A 193 -3.91 9.71 11.77
CA ASP A 193 -2.47 9.52 11.97
C ASP A 193 -2.20 8.04 12.30
N ILE A 194 -2.00 7.23 11.29
CA ILE A 194 -1.85 5.78 11.44
C ILE A 194 -0.76 5.40 12.46
N PRO A 195 0.48 5.96 12.41
CA PRO A 195 1.50 5.66 13.41
C PRO A 195 1.09 5.99 14.85
N MET A 196 0.40 7.12 15.05
CA MET A 196 -0.08 7.49 16.38
C MET A 196 -1.20 6.55 16.84
N HIS A 197 -2.14 6.24 15.95
CA HIS A 197 -3.26 5.35 16.28
C HIS A 197 -2.80 3.92 16.56
N TYR A 198 -1.76 3.44 15.87
CA TYR A 198 -1.14 2.15 16.14
C TYR A 198 -0.71 2.00 17.61
N LEU A 199 -0.26 3.07 18.26
CA LEU A 199 0.10 3.04 19.67
C LEU A 199 -1.07 2.68 20.60
N ALA A 200 -2.31 2.82 20.14
CA ALA A 200 -3.50 2.41 20.88
C ALA A 200 -3.89 0.93 20.69
N MET A 201 -3.27 0.23 19.74
CA MET A 201 -3.61 -1.16 19.43
C MET A 201 -3.39 -2.06 20.66
N LEU A 202 -4.41 -2.84 21.00
CA LEU A 202 -4.38 -3.79 22.13
C LEU A 202 -4.02 -3.15 23.48
N LYS A 203 -4.31 -1.85 23.67
CA LYS A 203 -3.98 -1.14 24.90
C LYS A 203 -4.78 -1.64 26.11
N ASN A 204 -5.96 -2.21 25.87
CA ASN A 204 -6.74 -2.86 26.91
C ASN A 204 -6.12 -4.21 27.26
N THR A 205 -6.02 -4.49 28.55
CA THR A 205 -5.42 -5.73 29.02
C THR A 205 -6.20 -6.94 28.54
N ARG A 206 -5.50 -7.88 27.91
CA ARG A 206 -5.97 -9.20 27.58
C ARG A 206 -5.36 -10.18 28.57
N PRO A 207 -6.09 -10.69 29.56
CA PRO A 207 -5.54 -11.54 30.61
C PRO A 207 -4.98 -12.88 30.10
N ASP A 208 -5.43 -13.31 28.94
CA ASP A 208 -5.02 -14.54 28.24
C ASP A 208 -3.84 -14.32 27.26
N ALA A 209 -3.37 -13.06 27.09
CA ALA A 209 -2.27 -12.73 26.20
C ALA A 209 -0.92 -12.74 26.90
N ALA A 210 0.14 -13.11 26.19
CA ALA A 210 1.50 -13.19 26.71
C ALA A 210 2.22 -11.83 26.83
N PHE A 211 1.56 -10.73 26.51
CA PHE A 211 2.13 -9.38 26.61
C PHE A 211 1.62 -8.63 27.84
N LYS A 212 2.47 -7.74 28.36
CA LYS A 212 2.16 -6.93 29.53
C LYS A 212 1.29 -5.72 29.16
N PRO A 213 0.46 -5.23 30.11
CA PRO A 213 -0.25 -3.97 29.94
C PRO A 213 0.72 -2.78 29.87
N GLU A 214 0.18 -1.60 29.57
CA GLU A 214 0.93 -0.34 29.63
C GLU A 214 1.48 -0.11 31.06
N GLN A 215 2.78 0.19 31.16
CA GLN A 215 3.47 0.55 32.38
C GLN A 215 4.41 1.73 32.10
N ASP A 216 4.37 2.76 32.93
CA ASP A 216 5.25 3.94 32.84
C ASP A 216 5.29 4.58 31.45
N GLY A 217 4.13 4.65 30.77
CA GLY A 217 3.98 5.20 29.42
C GLY A 217 4.45 4.27 28.29
N VAL A 218 4.94 3.08 28.62
CA VAL A 218 5.32 2.06 27.63
C VAL A 218 4.14 1.13 27.37
N ARG A 219 3.69 1.06 26.12
CA ARG A 219 2.61 0.17 25.71
C ARG A 219 3.14 -1.24 25.48
N GLY A 220 2.79 -2.15 26.39
CA GLY A 220 3.32 -3.52 26.41
C GLY A 220 3.15 -4.28 25.11
N PRO A 221 1.97 -4.28 24.43
CA PRO A 221 1.79 -4.94 23.13
C PRO A 221 2.71 -4.39 22.06
N ILE A 222 2.86 -3.08 21.96
CA ILE A 222 3.69 -2.42 20.96
C ILE A 222 5.16 -2.73 21.19
N GLN A 223 5.64 -2.60 22.44
CA GLN A 223 7.01 -2.94 22.78
C GLN A 223 7.30 -4.42 22.49
N PHE A 224 6.35 -5.30 22.78
CA PHE A 224 6.49 -6.73 22.52
C PHE A 224 6.63 -7.03 21.02
N ILE A 225 5.82 -6.36 20.17
CA ILE A 225 5.94 -6.46 18.70
C ILE A 225 7.31 -5.98 18.23
N GLU A 226 7.78 -4.83 18.74
CA GLU A 226 9.10 -4.30 18.38
C GLU A 226 10.24 -5.25 18.82
N ASP A 227 10.10 -5.91 19.97
CA ASP A 227 11.06 -6.92 20.41
C ASP A 227 11.04 -8.18 19.51
N LEU A 228 9.87 -8.60 19.05
CA LEU A 228 9.76 -9.70 18.07
C LEU A 228 10.44 -9.36 16.73
N LYS A 229 10.35 -8.12 16.28
CA LYS A 229 11.02 -7.66 15.05
C LYS A 229 12.55 -7.75 15.14
N LYS A 230 13.13 -7.68 16.33
CA LYS A 230 14.57 -7.84 16.54
C LYS A 230 15.11 -9.23 16.15
N LYS A 231 14.22 -10.22 15.95
CA LYS A 231 14.58 -11.53 15.38
C LYS A 231 14.95 -11.47 13.90
N GLY A 232 14.76 -10.32 13.25
CA GLY A 232 15.14 -10.10 11.84
C GLY A 232 14.13 -10.56 10.80
N HIS A 233 12.91 -10.94 11.24
CA HIS A 233 11.81 -11.33 10.36
C HIS A 233 10.63 -10.38 10.50
N LEU A 234 9.75 -10.36 9.49
CA LEU A 234 8.45 -9.70 9.61
C LEU A 234 7.63 -10.38 10.71
N VAL A 235 6.79 -9.61 11.38
CA VAL A 235 5.86 -10.15 12.37
C VAL A 235 4.56 -10.52 11.67
N ALA A 236 4.02 -11.72 11.93
CA ALA A 236 2.67 -12.08 11.54
C ALA A 236 1.71 -11.87 12.71
N TYR A 237 0.55 -11.25 12.45
CA TYR A 237 -0.54 -11.20 13.42
C TYR A 237 -1.28 -12.55 13.41
N VAL A 238 -1.41 -13.19 14.57
CA VAL A 238 -2.03 -14.52 14.72
C VAL A 238 -3.12 -14.46 15.78
N GLY A 239 -4.31 -15.00 15.49
CA GLY A 239 -5.42 -15.04 16.44
C GLY A 239 -6.45 -16.11 16.13
N ASP A 240 -7.24 -16.52 17.15
CA ASP A 240 -8.27 -17.55 16.95
C ASP A 240 -9.44 -17.02 16.14
N VAL A 241 -9.97 -15.82 16.51
CA VAL A 241 -10.98 -15.08 15.76
C VAL A 241 -10.53 -13.65 15.64
N VAL A 242 -10.37 -13.16 14.42
CA VAL A 242 -9.75 -11.85 14.17
C VAL A 242 -10.67 -10.90 13.42
N GLY A 243 -10.79 -9.65 13.92
CA GLY A 243 -11.35 -8.53 13.20
C GLY A 243 -12.87 -8.45 13.17
N THR A 244 -13.55 -9.00 14.16
CA THR A 244 -14.99 -8.80 14.35
C THR A 244 -15.29 -7.32 14.71
N GLY A 245 -16.47 -6.82 14.36
CA GLY A 245 -16.86 -5.43 14.63
C GLY A 245 -16.80 -4.51 13.42
N SER A 246 -16.92 -3.20 13.62
CA SER A 246 -17.16 -2.23 12.54
C SER A 246 -16.00 -1.28 12.21
N SER A 247 -15.07 -1.04 13.14
CA SER A 247 -13.92 -0.12 12.96
C SER A 247 -12.78 -0.71 12.14
N ARG A 248 -13.08 -1.53 11.16
CA ARG A 248 -12.16 -2.41 10.44
C ARG A 248 -11.04 -1.70 9.67
N LYS A 249 -11.28 -0.52 9.08
CA LYS A 249 -10.23 0.20 8.32
C LYS A 249 -9.09 0.63 9.23
N SER A 250 -9.40 1.28 10.34
CA SER A 250 -8.38 1.70 11.31
C SER A 250 -7.73 0.51 12.01
N ALA A 251 -8.50 -0.54 12.33
CA ALA A 251 -7.98 -1.79 12.86
C ALA A 251 -6.98 -2.47 11.89
N THR A 252 -7.33 -2.55 10.60
CA THR A 252 -6.42 -3.04 9.56
C THR A 252 -5.16 -2.19 9.46
N ASN A 253 -5.29 -0.85 9.48
CA ASN A 253 -4.13 0.03 9.45
C ASN A 253 -3.19 -0.21 10.64
N SER A 254 -3.72 -0.44 11.85
CA SER A 254 -2.92 -0.76 13.04
C SER A 254 -2.17 -2.09 12.87
N VAL A 255 -2.85 -3.14 12.41
CA VAL A 255 -2.22 -4.45 12.16
C VAL A 255 -1.15 -4.34 11.07
N ILE A 256 -1.42 -3.66 9.97
CA ILE A 256 -0.46 -3.49 8.88
C ILE A 256 0.71 -2.59 9.31
N TRP A 257 0.49 -1.60 10.18
CA TRP A 257 1.60 -0.82 10.74
C TRP A 257 2.57 -1.70 11.52
N ALA A 258 2.04 -2.71 12.23
CA ALA A 258 2.85 -3.70 12.93
C ALA A 258 3.57 -4.68 12.00
N THR A 259 2.88 -5.19 10.97
CA THR A 259 3.27 -6.39 10.20
C THR A 259 3.75 -6.10 8.78
N GLY A 260 3.38 -4.95 8.22
CA GLY A 260 3.65 -4.57 6.83
C GLY A 260 4.93 -3.79 6.63
N GLN A 261 5.12 -3.32 5.41
CA GLN A 261 6.27 -2.54 4.95
C GLN A 261 5.85 -1.15 4.49
N ASP A 262 6.76 -0.19 4.56
CA ASP A 262 6.51 1.17 4.12
C ASP A 262 6.25 1.20 2.59
N ILE A 263 5.28 2.03 2.18
CA ILE A 263 5.01 2.27 0.77
C ILE A 263 6.01 3.34 0.30
N PRO A 264 6.84 3.06 -0.70
CA PRO A 264 7.79 4.04 -1.22
C PRO A 264 7.12 5.36 -1.59
N PHE A 265 7.67 6.49 -1.15
CA PHE A 265 7.19 7.85 -1.38
C PHE A 265 5.79 8.17 -0.81
N VAL A 266 5.22 7.29 0.02
CA VAL A 266 3.94 7.51 0.69
C VAL A 266 4.18 7.54 2.19
N PRO A 267 4.36 8.73 2.80
CA PRO A 267 4.68 8.82 4.21
C PRO A 267 3.57 8.28 5.11
N ASN A 268 3.98 7.63 6.19
CA ASN A 268 3.12 7.13 7.27
C ASN A 268 2.03 6.14 6.83
N LYS A 269 2.27 5.40 5.73
CA LYS A 269 1.41 4.31 5.28
C LYS A 269 2.24 3.07 4.96
N ARG A 270 1.66 1.91 5.25
CA ARG A 270 2.25 0.60 4.99
C ARG A 270 1.30 -0.27 4.20
N PHE A 271 1.84 -1.29 3.57
CA PHE A 271 1.12 -2.32 2.83
C PHE A 271 1.68 -3.70 3.16
N GLY A 272 0.98 -4.76 2.74
CA GLY A 272 1.45 -6.12 2.92
C GLY A 272 1.20 -6.65 4.33
N GLY A 273 2.11 -7.49 4.82
CA GLY A 273 1.99 -8.21 6.08
C GLY A 273 1.21 -9.52 5.96
N VAL A 274 1.32 -10.35 6.99
CA VAL A 274 0.64 -11.66 7.09
C VAL A 274 -0.26 -11.66 8.32
N THR A 275 -1.51 -12.07 8.11
CA THR A 275 -2.48 -12.29 9.19
C THR A 275 -2.97 -13.73 9.13
N LEU A 276 -2.77 -14.49 10.20
CA LEU A 276 -3.22 -15.87 10.34
C LEU A 276 -4.35 -15.93 11.36
N GLY A 277 -5.50 -16.47 10.97
CA GLY A 277 -6.63 -16.58 11.87
C GLY A 277 -7.30 -17.96 11.81
N GLY A 278 -7.73 -18.49 12.96
CA GLY A 278 -8.66 -19.62 12.97
C GLY A 278 -9.94 -19.25 12.22
N LYS A 279 -10.39 -18.02 12.44
CA LYS A 279 -11.41 -17.30 11.66
C LYS A 279 -10.98 -15.84 11.47
N ILE A 280 -11.24 -15.30 10.30
CA ILE A 280 -11.07 -13.86 10.04
C ILE A 280 -12.43 -13.31 9.59
N ALA A 281 -12.93 -12.29 10.29
CA ALA A 281 -14.21 -11.68 9.95
C ALA A 281 -14.22 -11.22 8.47
N PRO A 282 -15.25 -11.53 7.68
CA PRO A 282 -15.21 -11.34 6.22
C PRO A 282 -14.87 -9.93 5.76
N ILE A 283 -15.39 -8.92 6.45
CA ILE A 283 -15.12 -7.51 6.07
C ILE A 283 -13.70 -7.10 6.47
N PHE A 284 -13.18 -7.62 7.58
CA PHE A 284 -11.79 -7.41 7.98
C PHE A 284 -10.84 -8.10 6.99
N PHE A 285 -11.14 -9.33 6.60
CA PHE A 285 -10.41 -10.08 5.56
C PHE A 285 -10.31 -9.27 4.26
N ASN A 286 -11.45 -8.78 3.75
CA ASN A 286 -11.50 -7.97 2.54
C ASN A 286 -10.71 -6.65 2.67
N THR A 287 -10.68 -6.03 3.86
CA THR A 287 -9.91 -4.80 4.09
C THR A 287 -8.39 -5.09 4.11
N GLN A 288 -8.00 -6.28 4.56
CA GLN A 288 -6.61 -6.76 4.47
C GLN A 288 -6.20 -6.95 3.00
N GLU A 289 -7.06 -7.58 2.17
CA GLU A 289 -6.84 -7.72 0.71
C GLU A 289 -6.68 -6.35 0.04
N ASP A 290 -7.51 -5.36 0.38
CA ASP A 290 -7.42 -4.01 -0.16
C ASP A 290 -6.05 -3.35 0.12
N SER A 291 -5.41 -3.74 1.20
CA SER A 291 -4.12 -3.21 1.66
C SER A 291 -2.92 -4.06 1.22
N GLY A 292 -3.13 -5.07 0.37
CA GLY A 292 -2.07 -5.97 -0.11
C GLY A 292 -1.50 -6.90 0.96
N SER A 293 -2.20 -7.07 2.07
CA SER A 293 -1.87 -8.05 3.11
C SER A 293 -2.27 -9.46 2.66
N LEU A 294 -1.65 -10.47 3.24
CA LEU A 294 -1.96 -11.89 3.03
C LEU A 294 -2.73 -12.45 4.23
N PRO A 295 -4.08 -12.33 4.26
CA PRO A 295 -4.90 -12.96 5.28
C PRO A 295 -5.11 -14.44 4.94
N ILE A 296 -4.88 -15.32 5.92
CA ILE A 296 -5.03 -16.77 5.77
C ILE A 296 -5.86 -17.32 6.94
N GLU A 297 -6.98 -17.99 6.62
CA GLU A 297 -7.69 -18.78 7.61
C GLU A 297 -7.04 -20.17 7.73
N VAL A 298 -6.58 -20.50 8.93
CA VAL A 298 -5.82 -21.72 9.22
C VAL A 298 -5.94 -22.09 10.70
N ASP A 299 -5.81 -23.35 11.05
CA ASP A 299 -5.71 -23.76 12.45
C ASP A 299 -4.45 -23.17 13.10
N VAL A 300 -4.62 -22.28 14.08
CA VAL A 300 -3.56 -21.57 14.78
C VAL A 300 -3.19 -22.18 16.12
N ASN A 301 -3.78 -23.31 16.51
CA ASN A 301 -3.58 -23.89 17.85
C ASN A 301 -2.13 -24.27 18.14
N LYS A 302 -1.38 -24.71 17.12
CA LYS A 302 0.04 -25.11 17.24
C LYS A 302 1.02 -23.97 17.04
N LEU A 303 0.54 -22.74 16.79
CA LEU A 303 1.39 -21.57 16.62
C LEU A 303 1.55 -20.88 17.97
N GLU A 304 2.79 -20.78 18.45
CA GLU A 304 3.10 -20.17 19.74
C GLU A 304 3.68 -18.76 19.58
N MET A 305 3.44 -17.91 20.59
CA MET A 305 4.00 -16.56 20.64
C MET A 305 5.52 -16.58 20.47
N GLY A 306 6.03 -15.81 19.52
CA GLY A 306 7.46 -15.68 19.25
C GLY A 306 8.07 -16.82 18.42
N ASP A 307 7.28 -17.77 17.95
CA ASP A 307 7.74 -18.76 16.98
C ASP A 307 8.20 -18.08 15.69
N VAL A 308 9.27 -18.61 15.12
CA VAL A 308 9.66 -18.32 13.72
C VAL A 308 9.14 -19.46 12.86
N ILE A 309 8.25 -19.12 11.94
CA ILE A 309 7.56 -20.05 11.05
C ILE A 309 7.73 -19.66 9.60
N GLU A 310 7.53 -20.61 8.70
CA GLU A 310 7.48 -20.41 7.26
C GLU A 310 6.05 -20.60 6.78
N VAL A 311 5.50 -19.60 6.14
CA VAL A 311 4.22 -19.67 5.43
C VAL A 311 4.53 -19.98 3.97
N LEU A 312 3.98 -21.08 3.45
CA LEU A 312 4.14 -21.57 2.08
C LEU A 312 2.83 -21.36 1.30
N PRO A 313 2.61 -20.16 0.70
CA PRO A 313 1.31 -19.78 0.16
C PRO A 313 0.83 -20.66 -1.00
N TYR A 314 1.76 -21.18 -1.80
CA TYR A 314 1.46 -22.04 -2.96
C TYR A 314 1.20 -23.49 -2.56
N ASP A 315 1.82 -23.95 -1.47
CA ASP A 315 1.67 -25.33 -0.97
C ASP A 315 0.53 -25.46 0.05
N GLY A 316 -0.01 -24.31 0.52
CA GLY A 316 -1.05 -24.28 1.54
C GLY A 316 -0.59 -24.80 2.89
N LYS A 317 0.65 -24.51 3.31
CA LYS A 317 1.26 -25.06 4.52
C LYS A 317 1.92 -23.99 5.38
N ILE A 318 1.90 -24.24 6.69
CA ILE A 318 2.74 -23.53 7.66
C ILE A 318 3.71 -24.56 8.25
N THR A 319 5.00 -24.22 8.22
CA THR A 319 6.06 -25.09 8.74
C THR A 319 6.90 -24.39 9.79
N LYS A 320 7.53 -25.19 10.66
CA LYS A 320 8.53 -24.75 11.64
C LYS A 320 9.63 -25.81 11.67
N ASN A 321 10.87 -25.39 11.40
CA ASN A 321 12.02 -26.30 11.32
C ASN A 321 11.78 -27.50 10.38
N GLY A 322 11.10 -27.28 9.25
CA GLY A 322 10.76 -28.32 8.28
C GLY A 322 9.56 -29.19 8.63
N ALA A 323 9.01 -29.10 9.84
CA ALA A 323 7.81 -29.85 10.25
C ALA A 323 6.54 -29.05 9.92
N THR A 324 5.54 -29.69 9.30
CA THR A 324 4.23 -29.07 9.04
C THR A 324 3.45 -28.91 10.35
N LEU A 325 3.11 -27.66 10.69
CA LEU A 325 2.27 -27.32 11.84
C LEU A 325 0.79 -27.28 11.49
N ALA A 326 0.46 -26.71 10.32
CA ALA A 326 -0.91 -26.56 9.85
C ALA A 326 -0.97 -26.55 8.32
N GLU A 327 -2.14 -26.89 7.77
CA GLU A 327 -2.43 -26.80 6.34
C GLU A 327 -3.63 -25.87 6.12
N PHE A 328 -3.64 -25.17 4.98
CA PHE A 328 -4.71 -24.23 4.61
C PHE A 328 -4.97 -24.26 3.10
N ALA A 329 -6.10 -23.73 2.71
CA ALA A 329 -6.39 -23.39 1.32
C ALA A 329 -6.68 -21.89 1.23
N LEU A 330 -6.07 -21.21 0.28
CA LEU A 330 -6.41 -19.81 0.00
C LEU A 330 -7.88 -19.74 -0.45
N LYS A 331 -8.61 -18.72 -0.02
CA LYS A 331 -10.00 -18.49 -0.47
C LYS A 331 -10.09 -18.29 -1.99
N SER A 332 -9.03 -17.78 -2.59
CA SER A 332 -8.86 -17.64 -4.03
C SER A 332 -7.36 -17.50 -4.35
N GLU A 333 -6.91 -18.09 -5.46
CA GLU A 333 -5.56 -17.87 -5.97
C GLU A 333 -5.34 -16.42 -6.45
N VAL A 334 -6.41 -15.68 -6.73
CA VAL A 334 -6.35 -14.24 -7.07
C VAL A 334 -5.76 -13.42 -5.92
N LEU A 335 -5.87 -13.88 -4.66
CA LEU A 335 -5.24 -13.27 -3.50
C LEU A 335 -3.72 -13.06 -3.70
N LEU A 336 -3.04 -13.99 -4.37
CA LEU A 336 -1.60 -13.85 -4.67
C LEU A 336 -1.34 -12.70 -5.63
N ASP A 337 -2.23 -12.47 -6.60
CA ASP A 337 -2.15 -11.32 -7.50
C ASP A 337 -2.47 -10.01 -6.77
N GLU A 338 -3.41 -10.01 -5.83
CA GLU A 338 -3.73 -8.84 -5.00
C GLU A 338 -2.53 -8.43 -4.15
N VAL A 339 -1.87 -9.37 -3.50
CA VAL A 339 -0.62 -9.12 -2.76
C VAL A 339 0.46 -8.56 -3.68
N ARG A 340 0.69 -9.19 -4.85
CA ARG A 340 1.67 -8.74 -5.85
C ARG A 340 1.36 -7.32 -6.35
N ALA A 341 0.09 -7.01 -6.59
CA ALA A 341 -0.35 -5.68 -7.04
C ALA A 341 -0.22 -4.60 -5.94
N GLY A 342 -0.02 -4.99 -4.68
CA GLY A 342 -0.03 -4.09 -3.53
C GLY A 342 -1.44 -3.73 -3.06
N GLY A 343 -2.41 -4.60 -3.35
CA GLY A 343 -3.79 -4.54 -2.90
C GLY A 343 -4.82 -4.82 -4.00
N ARG A 344 -5.98 -5.30 -3.58
CA ARG A 344 -7.11 -5.65 -4.47
C ARG A 344 -7.54 -4.48 -5.35
N ILE A 345 -7.60 -3.27 -4.81
CA ILE A 345 -8.01 -2.08 -5.55
C ILE A 345 -7.01 -1.78 -6.69
N ASN A 346 -5.71 -1.87 -6.40
CA ASN A 346 -4.67 -1.71 -7.42
C ASN A 346 -4.79 -2.76 -8.52
N LEU A 347 -5.07 -4.01 -8.16
CA LEU A 347 -5.28 -5.10 -9.13
C LEU A 347 -6.46 -4.83 -10.05
N ILE A 348 -7.61 -4.42 -9.49
CA ILE A 348 -8.82 -4.12 -10.26
C ILE A 348 -8.58 -2.97 -11.24
N ILE A 349 -8.03 -1.86 -10.75
CA ILE A 349 -7.77 -0.66 -11.58
C ILE A 349 -6.72 -0.98 -12.66
N GLY A 350 -5.63 -1.64 -12.28
CA GLY A 350 -4.57 -1.99 -13.23
C GLY A 350 -5.03 -2.99 -14.29
N ARG A 351 -5.85 -3.99 -13.95
CA ARG A 351 -6.45 -4.90 -14.93
C ARG A 351 -7.35 -4.15 -15.91
N SER A 352 -8.15 -3.21 -15.42
CA SER A 352 -8.97 -2.34 -16.27
C SER A 352 -8.11 -1.51 -17.23
N LEU A 353 -7.04 -0.90 -16.73
CA LEU A 353 -6.09 -0.12 -17.53
C LEU A 353 -5.44 -0.99 -18.62
N THR A 354 -4.97 -2.19 -18.25
CA THR A 354 -4.41 -3.16 -19.18
C THR A 354 -5.43 -3.56 -20.25
N GLY A 355 -6.69 -3.83 -19.87
CA GLY A 355 -7.78 -4.15 -20.81
C GLY A 355 -8.01 -3.04 -21.81
N LYS A 356 -8.14 -1.79 -21.37
CA LYS A 356 -8.31 -0.61 -22.23
C LYS A 356 -7.13 -0.42 -23.20
N ALA A 357 -5.89 -0.61 -22.72
CA ALA A 357 -4.70 -0.50 -23.56
C ALA A 357 -4.64 -1.60 -24.62
N ARG A 358 -5.01 -2.83 -24.28
CA ARG A 358 -5.09 -3.95 -25.25
C ARG A 358 -6.18 -3.75 -26.28
N GLU A 359 -7.34 -3.26 -25.87
CA GLU A 359 -8.43 -2.89 -26.79
C GLU A 359 -7.97 -1.80 -27.77
N PHE A 360 -7.34 -0.75 -27.28
CA PHE A 360 -6.76 0.32 -28.11
C PHE A 360 -5.77 -0.21 -29.16
N LEU A 361 -4.90 -1.15 -28.75
CA LEU A 361 -3.90 -1.78 -29.61
C LEU A 361 -4.45 -2.96 -30.44
N LYS A 362 -5.74 -3.30 -30.30
CA LYS A 362 -6.39 -4.46 -30.94
C LYS A 362 -5.70 -5.79 -30.60
N LEU A 363 -5.28 -5.94 -29.36
CA LEU A 363 -4.64 -7.15 -28.84
C LEU A 363 -5.69 -8.03 -28.12
N PRO A 364 -5.51 -9.36 -28.06
CA PRO A 364 -6.37 -10.25 -27.30
C PRO A 364 -6.30 -9.95 -25.80
N ALA A 365 -7.21 -10.47 -24.98
CA ALA A 365 -7.20 -10.31 -23.54
C ALA A 365 -5.86 -10.75 -22.92
N SER A 366 -5.47 -10.09 -21.83
CA SER A 366 -4.23 -10.42 -21.11
C SER A 366 -4.36 -11.75 -20.36
N THR A 367 -3.32 -12.56 -20.40
CA THR A 367 -3.17 -13.80 -19.64
C THR A 367 -2.27 -13.63 -18.42
N ALA A 368 -1.83 -12.41 -18.11
CA ALA A 368 -0.89 -12.14 -17.03
C ALA A 368 -1.49 -12.32 -15.61
N PHE A 369 -2.80 -12.37 -15.50
CA PHE A 369 -3.51 -12.38 -14.22
C PHE A 369 -4.17 -13.73 -13.96
N ARG A 370 -4.13 -14.18 -12.70
CA ARG A 370 -4.93 -15.31 -12.25
C ARG A 370 -6.42 -14.98 -12.33
N LEU A 371 -7.21 -15.96 -12.72
CA LEU A 371 -8.66 -15.84 -12.75
C LEU A 371 -9.25 -16.67 -11.60
N PRO A 372 -10.36 -16.21 -10.99
CA PRO A 372 -11.06 -17.04 -10.02
C PRO A 372 -11.53 -18.33 -10.71
N GLN A 373 -11.44 -19.45 -10.01
CA GLN A 373 -12.00 -20.70 -10.51
C GLN A 373 -13.52 -20.55 -10.62
N ALA A 374 -14.07 -20.91 -11.76
CA ALA A 374 -15.51 -20.96 -11.91
C ALA A 374 -16.09 -21.98 -10.90
N PRO A 375 -17.16 -21.63 -10.17
CA PRO A 375 -17.79 -22.58 -9.28
C PRO A 375 -18.31 -23.76 -10.12
N LYS A 376 -18.13 -24.97 -9.60
CA LYS A 376 -18.69 -26.17 -10.23
C LYS A 376 -20.21 -26.03 -10.28
N ASP A 377 -20.79 -26.28 -11.46
CA ASP A 377 -22.24 -26.33 -11.59
C ASP A 377 -22.77 -27.47 -10.68
N SER A 378 -23.57 -27.07 -9.72
CA SER A 378 -24.17 -28.02 -8.76
C SER A 378 -25.40 -28.72 -9.32
N GLY A 379 -25.89 -28.35 -10.49
CA GLY A 379 -27.17 -28.79 -11.08
C GLY A 379 -28.41 -28.32 -10.30
N LYS A 380 -28.24 -27.53 -9.22
CA LYS A 380 -29.33 -27.06 -8.35
C LYS A 380 -29.94 -25.74 -8.77
N GLY A 381 -29.51 -25.18 -9.92
CA GLY A 381 -29.89 -23.86 -10.38
C GLY A 381 -29.21 -22.72 -9.62
N PHE A 382 -29.59 -21.49 -9.94
CA PHE A 382 -28.98 -20.28 -9.40
C PHE A 382 -29.87 -19.61 -8.36
N THR A 383 -29.26 -19.07 -7.32
CA THR A 383 -29.96 -18.19 -6.36
C THR A 383 -30.44 -16.91 -7.05
N LEU A 384 -31.40 -16.22 -6.44
CA LEU A 384 -31.91 -14.95 -6.98
C LEU A 384 -30.76 -13.94 -7.16
N ALA A 385 -29.84 -13.83 -6.20
CA ALA A 385 -28.68 -12.95 -6.27
C ALA A 385 -27.78 -13.28 -7.48
N GLN A 386 -27.48 -14.56 -7.70
CA GLN A 386 -26.70 -15.01 -8.85
C GLN A 386 -27.38 -14.67 -10.18
N LYS A 387 -28.72 -14.90 -10.28
CA LYS A 387 -29.49 -14.55 -11.46
C LYS A 387 -29.49 -13.04 -11.75
N MET A 388 -29.64 -12.22 -10.69
CA MET A 388 -29.62 -10.74 -10.84
C MET A 388 -28.23 -10.24 -11.28
N VAL A 389 -27.17 -10.75 -10.65
CA VAL A 389 -25.78 -10.38 -11.02
C VAL A 389 -25.47 -10.88 -12.44
N GLY A 390 -25.77 -12.13 -12.77
CA GLY A 390 -25.59 -12.67 -14.12
C GLY A 390 -26.28 -11.80 -15.16
N ARG A 391 -27.56 -11.47 -14.95
CA ARG A 391 -28.31 -10.59 -15.85
C ARG A 391 -27.67 -9.19 -15.99
N ALA A 392 -27.19 -8.62 -14.88
CA ALA A 392 -26.50 -7.32 -14.92
C ALA A 392 -25.16 -7.37 -15.66
N CYS A 393 -24.51 -8.54 -15.69
CA CYS A 393 -23.27 -8.79 -16.43
C CYS A 393 -23.49 -9.28 -17.88
N GLY A 394 -24.75 -9.38 -18.35
CA GLY A 394 -25.07 -9.84 -19.69
C GLY A 394 -24.95 -11.37 -19.89
N LEU A 395 -25.06 -12.15 -18.81
CA LEU A 395 -25.04 -13.62 -18.82
C LEU A 395 -26.45 -14.20 -18.75
#